data_b465689d9428a037df8a7a0d86783d48
#
_entry.id   b465689d9428a037df8a7a0d86783d48
#
_cell.length_a   1.000
_cell.length_b   1.000
_cell.length_c   1.000
_cell.angle_alpha   90.00
_cell.angle_beta   90.00
_cell.angle_gamma   90.00
#
_symmetry.space_group_name_H-M   'P 1'
#
loop_
_entity.id
_entity.type
_entity.pdbx_description
1 polymer ?
#
loop_
_entity_poly.entity_id
_entity_poly.type
_entity_poly.pdbx_seq_one_letter_code
_entity_poly.pdbx_strand_id
1 'polypeptide(L)'
;MFEDMTYEYILQRMLNKIPSSMDKREGSIIYDALAPAAVELAQLYMDLDLTLNETFADTASRQYLIMRAAERGIEPYRATYAVGKGEFDVSVPIGAKFSIDAYNWIVSEIIDEENHIYRMNCETAGDEPNGYTGALIPVDYIKGL
;
A
#
# COMPACT_ATOMS: atom_id res chain seq x y z
N MET A 1 -19.26 6.09 11.60
CA MET A 1 -20.14 5.95 12.79
C MET A 1 -20.05 7.14 13.72
N PHE A 2 -18.89 7.76 13.85
CA PHE A 2 -18.63 8.92 14.72
C PHE A 2 -18.32 10.20 13.95
N GLU A 3 -18.83 10.34 12.73
CA GLU A 3 -18.55 11.46 11.82
C GLU A 3 -18.93 12.83 12.41
N ASP A 4 -19.94 12.86 13.27
CA ASP A 4 -20.39 14.09 13.94
C ASP A 4 -19.52 14.49 15.17
N MET A 5 -18.57 13.64 15.57
CA MET A 5 -17.71 13.87 16.75
C MET A 5 -16.50 14.73 16.36
N THR A 6 -16.77 15.88 15.72
CA THR A 6 -15.72 16.83 15.35
C THR A 6 -15.17 17.60 16.54
N TYR A 7 -14.01 18.21 16.37
CA TYR A 7 -13.40 19.11 17.36
C TYR A 7 -14.39 20.18 17.84
N GLU A 8 -15.05 20.87 16.90
CA GLU A 8 -15.99 21.95 17.20
C GLU A 8 -17.17 21.44 18.03
N TYR A 9 -17.73 20.31 17.65
CA TYR A 9 -18.85 19.71 18.38
C TYR A 9 -18.44 19.33 19.81
N ILE A 10 -17.28 18.70 19.97
CA ILE A 10 -16.77 18.26 21.27
C ILE A 10 -16.46 19.46 22.17
N LEU A 11 -15.74 20.46 21.64
CA LEU A 11 -15.41 21.68 22.37
C LEU A 11 -16.68 22.42 22.81
N GLN A 12 -17.64 22.61 21.92
CA GLN A 12 -18.90 23.26 22.25
C GLN A 12 -19.67 22.49 23.34
N ARG A 13 -19.71 21.16 23.25
CA ARG A 13 -20.33 20.29 24.27
C ARG A 13 -19.63 20.43 25.62
N MET A 14 -18.31 20.56 25.67
CA MET A 14 -17.53 20.79 26.89
C MET A 14 -17.82 22.16 27.47
N LEU A 15 -17.76 23.22 26.67
CA LEU A 15 -18.06 24.60 27.07
C LEU A 15 -19.48 24.76 27.61
N ASN A 16 -20.44 24.02 27.06
CA ASN A 16 -21.84 24.04 27.52
C ASN A 16 -21.99 23.47 28.96
N LYS A 17 -21.07 22.64 29.42
CA LYS A 17 -21.07 22.09 30.78
C LYS A 17 -20.47 23.04 31.83
N ILE A 18 -19.78 24.07 31.37
CA ILE A 18 -19.20 25.10 32.26
C ILE A 18 -20.30 26.14 32.63
N PRO A 19 -20.35 26.63 33.88
CA PRO A 19 -21.32 27.65 34.30
C PRO A 19 -21.27 28.92 33.44
N SER A 20 -22.41 29.54 33.20
CA SER A 20 -22.51 30.76 32.39
C SER A 20 -21.85 32.00 33.02
N SER A 21 -21.55 31.96 34.27
CA SER A 21 -20.82 33.01 35.01
C SER A 21 -19.33 33.07 34.65
N MET A 22 -18.79 32.05 33.94
CA MET A 22 -17.39 32.00 33.58
C MET A 22 -17.20 32.44 32.11
N ASP A 23 -16.07 33.09 31.83
CA ASP A 23 -15.70 33.46 30.47
C ASP A 23 -15.30 32.22 29.64
N LYS A 24 -15.99 31.99 28.53
CA LYS A 24 -15.83 30.84 27.66
C LYS A 24 -15.46 31.24 26.23
N ARG A 25 -15.15 32.52 26.02
CA ARG A 25 -14.77 33.04 24.70
C ARG A 25 -13.39 32.50 24.32
N GLU A 26 -13.13 32.42 23.06
CA GLU A 26 -11.83 32.09 22.49
C GLU A 26 -10.75 33.03 23.12
N GLY A 27 -9.62 32.46 23.57
CA GLY A 27 -8.58 33.15 24.30
C GLY A 27 -8.83 33.28 25.82
N SER A 28 -9.94 32.78 26.37
CA SER A 28 -10.12 32.64 27.83
C SER A 28 -9.37 31.41 28.36
N ILE A 29 -8.99 31.44 29.63
CA ILE A 29 -8.29 30.33 30.29
C ILE A 29 -9.07 29.01 30.15
N ILE A 30 -10.39 29.07 30.24
CA ILE A 30 -11.26 27.90 30.14
C ILE A 30 -11.23 27.34 28.70
N TYR A 31 -11.38 28.23 27.71
CA TYR A 31 -11.34 27.82 26.31
C TYR A 31 -9.98 27.17 25.94
N ASP A 32 -8.89 27.85 26.30
CA ASP A 32 -7.54 27.42 26.01
C ASP A 32 -7.16 26.12 26.73
N ALA A 33 -7.75 25.87 27.91
CA ALA A 33 -7.58 24.60 28.62
C ALA A 33 -8.38 23.46 28.02
N LEU A 34 -9.57 23.72 27.47
CA LEU A 34 -10.44 22.69 26.89
C LEU A 34 -10.15 22.39 25.43
N ALA A 35 -9.66 23.35 24.65
CA ALA A 35 -9.40 23.19 23.23
C ALA A 35 -8.42 22.03 22.92
N PRO A 36 -7.26 21.89 23.58
CA PRO A 36 -6.37 20.74 23.35
C PRO A 36 -7.03 19.40 23.70
N ALA A 37 -7.79 19.35 24.80
CA ALA A 37 -8.50 18.14 25.19
C ALA A 37 -9.59 17.75 24.18
N ALA A 38 -10.26 18.73 23.57
CA ALA A 38 -11.23 18.48 22.52
C ALA A 38 -10.59 17.94 21.23
N VAL A 39 -9.37 18.39 20.88
CA VAL A 39 -8.59 17.83 19.76
C VAL A 39 -8.28 16.35 20.00
N GLU A 40 -7.72 16.02 21.17
CA GLU A 40 -7.38 14.63 21.52
C GLU A 40 -8.64 13.72 21.53
N LEU A 41 -9.76 14.21 22.01
CA LEU A 41 -11.01 13.46 21.99
C LEU A 41 -11.54 13.27 20.57
N ALA A 42 -11.41 14.26 19.68
CA ALA A 42 -11.79 14.12 18.29
C ALA A 42 -10.92 13.06 17.60
N GLN A 43 -9.60 13.07 17.84
CA GLN A 43 -8.68 12.04 17.33
C GLN A 43 -9.08 10.65 17.85
N LEU A 44 -9.41 10.53 19.13
CA LEU A 44 -9.85 9.26 19.72
C LEU A 44 -11.11 8.70 19.03
N TYR A 45 -12.07 9.56 18.66
CA TYR A 45 -13.26 9.13 17.93
C TYR A 45 -12.92 8.65 16.50
N MET A 46 -11.96 9.29 15.83
CA MET A 46 -11.45 8.82 14.54
C MET A 46 -10.79 7.45 14.65
N ASP A 47 -9.96 7.24 15.68
CA ASP A 47 -9.29 5.97 15.93
C ASP A 47 -10.29 4.84 16.28
N LEU A 48 -11.37 5.18 17.01
CA LEU A 48 -12.46 4.25 17.27
C LEU A 48 -13.20 3.84 16.00
N ASP A 49 -13.47 4.79 15.09
CA ASP A 49 -14.12 4.50 13.81
C ASP A 49 -13.24 3.61 12.93
N LEU A 50 -11.94 3.90 12.88
CA LEU A 50 -10.97 3.04 12.21
C LEU A 50 -10.96 1.62 12.81
N THR A 51 -10.90 1.52 14.14
CA THR A 51 -10.92 0.22 14.85
C THR A 51 -12.17 -0.59 14.54
N LEU A 52 -13.33 0.06 14.48
CA LEU A 52 -14.57 -0.59 14.10
C LEU A 52 -14.53 -1.09 12.65
N ASN A 53 -14.03 -0.28 11.72
CA ASN A 53 -13.90 -0.68 10.33
C ASN A 53 -12.94 -1.87 10.15
N GLU A 54 -11.84 -1.91 10.92
CA GLU A 54 -10.90 -3.04 10.92
C GLU A 54 -11.49 -4.33 11.56
N THR A 55 -12.61 -4.21 12.28
CA THR A 55 -13.26 -5.37 12.90
C THR A 55 -14.02 -6.23 11.89
N PHE A 56 -14.52 -5.67 10.80
CA PHE A 56 -15.31 -6.37 9.81
C PHE A 56 -14.48 -6.75 8.58
N ALA A 57 -14.68 -7.97 8.07
CA ALA A 57 -13.85 -8.50 6.99
C ALA A 57 -14.03 -7.79 5.64
N ASP A 58 -15.16 -7.12 5.40
CA ASP A 58 -15.47 -6.36 4.19
C ASP A 58 -14.86 -4.95 4.19
N THR A 59 -14.54 -4.42 5.36
CA THR A 59 -13.95 -3.08 5.53
C THR A 59 -12.51 -3.10 6.03
N ALA A 60 -12.06 -4.24 6.57
CA ALA A 60 -10.74 -4.39 7.15
C ALA A 60 -9.63 -4.28 6.11
N SER A 61 -8.54 -3.62 6.49
CA SER A 61 -7.33 -3.57 5.69
C SER A 61 -6.69 -4.96 5.52
N ARG A 62 -5.88 -5.11 4.45
CA ARG A 62 -5.22 -6.39 4.14
C ARG A 62 -4.44 -6.95 5.34
N GLN A 63 -3.81 -6.12 6.14
CA GLN A 63 -3.02 -6.54 7.30
C GLN A 63 -3.91 -7.23 8.35
N TYR A 64 -5.04 -6.63 8.69
CA TYR A 64 -5.98 -7.20 9.66
C TYR A 64 -6.69 -8.43 9.12
N LEU A 65 -6.98 -8.49 7.80
CA LEU A 65 -7.50 -9.69 7.16
C LEU A 65 -6.53 -10.87 7.28
N ILE A 66 -5.22 -10.63 7.10
CA ILE A 66 -4.19 -11.66 7.29
C ILE A 66 -4.19 -12.16 8.74
N MET A 67 -4.25 -11.26 9.72
CA MET A 67 -4.30 -11.64 11.13
C MET A 67 -5.54 -12.50 11.45
N ARG A 68 -6.70 -12.11 10.95
CA ARG A 68 -7.94 -12.88 11.12
C ARG A 68 -7.92 -14.23 10.41
N ALA A 69 -7.30 -14.31 9.23
CA ALA A 69 -7.12 -15.55 8.50
C ALA A 69 -6.19 -16.51 9.27
N ALA A 70 -5.12 -15.98 9.87
CA ALA A 70 -4.19 -16.74 10.69
C ALA A 70 -4.84 -17.39 11.91
N GLU A 71 -5.86 -16.75 12.54
CA GLU A 71 -6.66 -17.34 13.63
C GLU A 71 -7.36 -18.64 13.20
N ARG A 72 -7.59 -18.82 11.91
CA ARG A 72 -8.21 -20.01 11.31
C ARG A 72 -7.22 -20.94 10.62
N GLY A 73 -5.92 -20.69 10.80
CA GLY A 73 -4.85 -21.47 10.16
C GLY A 73 -4.72 -21.24 8.65
N ILE A 74 -5.24 -20.12 8.16
CA ILE A 74 -5.14 -19.74 6.74
C ILE A 74 -3.99 -18.75 6.57
N GLU A 75 -3.07 -19.06 5.66
CA GLU A 75 -1.97 -18.17 5.29
C GLU A 75 -2.19 -17.58 3.90
N PRO A 76 -1.86 -16.32 3.66
CA PRO A 76 -1.96 -15.71 2.34
C PRO A 76 -0.92 -16.32 1.39
N TYR A 77 -1.29 -16.48 0.13
CA TYR A 77 -0.32 -16.82 -0.91
C TYR A 77 0.69 -15.68 -1.06
N ARG A 78 1.96 -16.06 -1.21
CA ARG A 78 3.02 -15.10 -1.52
C ARG A 78 2.87 -14.59 -2.95
N ALA A 79 3.34 -13.38 -3.19
CA ALA A 79 3.43 -12.85 -4.54
C ALA A 79 4.33 -13.75 -5.40
N THR A 80 3.92 -14.00 -6.63
CA THR A 80 4.69 -14.71 -7.64
C THR A 80 5.44 -13.72 -8.54
N TYR A 81 6.40 -14.23 -9.29
CA TYR A 81 7.16 -13.43 -10.25
C TYR A 81 6.41 -13.34 -11.58
N ALA A 82 6.43 -12.17 -12.20
CA ALA A 82 5.89 -11.99 -13.53
C ALA A 82 6.69 -12.81 -14.55
N VAL A 83 5.99 -13.39 -15.53
CA VAL A 83 6.58 -14.14 -16.62
C VAL A 83 6.22 -13.46 -17.92
N GLY A 84 7.21 -13.19 -18.75
CA GLY A 84 7.07 -12.51 -20.02
C GLY A 84 7.75 -13.27 -21.16
N LYS A 85 7.57 -12.75 -22.35
CA LYS A 85 8.21 -13.19 -23.58
C LYS A 85 9.18 -12.10 -24.04
N GLY A 86 10.44 -12.46 -24.26
CA GLY A 86 11.45 -11.58 -24.86
C GLY A 86 11.76 -12.02 -26.29
N GLU A 87 11.81 -11.09 -27.23
CA GLU A 87 12.23 -11.28 -28.60
C GLU A 87 13.51 -10.48 -28.84
N PHE A 88 14.52 -11.10 -29.42
CA PHE A 88 15.83 -10.50 -29.59
C PHE A 88 16.31 -10.63 -31.05
N ASP A 89 17.16 -9.70 -31.47
CA ASP A 89 17.77 -9.74 -32.83
C ASP A 89 18.90 -10.77 -32.95
N VAL A 90 19.42 -11.22 -31.81
CA VAL A 90 20.51 -12.20 -31.70
C VAL A 90 20.23 -13.23 -30.63
N SER A 91 20.93 -14.35 -30.70
CA SER A 91 20.85 -15.37 -29.64
C SER A 91 21.39 -14.83 -28.32
N VAL A 92 20.63 -15.02 -27.24
CA VAL A 92 21.02 -14.61 -25.90
C VAL A 92 21.14 -15.85 -24.98
N PRO A 93 22.12 -15.86 -24.07
CA PRO A 93 22.30 -16.99 -23.16
C PRO A 93 21.19 -17.05 -22.09
N ILE A 94 20.82 -18.26 -21.66
CA ILE A 94 19.98 -18.44 -20.49
C ILE A 94 20.71 -17.86 -19.27
N GLY A 95 19.98 -17.14 -18.42
CA GLY A 95 20.52 -16.39 -17.29
C GLY A 95 20.92 -14.95 -17.60
N ALA A 96 20.89 -14.53 -18.88
CA ALA A 96 21.12 -13.13 -19.24
C ALA A 96 20.06 -12.23 -18.61
N LYS A 97 20.49 -11.04 -18.18
CA LYS A 97 19.63 -10.08 -17.51
C LYS A 97 19.36 -8.86 -18.39
N PHE A 98 18.12 -8.47 -18.39
CA PHE A 98 17.63 -7.29 -19.11
C PHE A 98 16.79 -6.42 -18.19
N SER A 99 16.79 -5.14 -18.41
CA SER A 99 15.99 -4.15 -17.69
C SER A 99 14.88 -3.61 -18.58
N ILE A 100 13.68 -3.48 -18.02
CA ILE A 100 12.59 -2.67 -18.57
C ILE A 100 12.17 -1.73 -17.44
N ASP A 101 12.38 -0.43 -17.63
CA ASP A 101 12.14 0.60 -16.61
C ASP A 101 12.84 0.26 -15.27
N ALA A 102 12.06 0.07 -14.21
CA ALA A 102 12.56 -0.22 -12.86
C ALA A 102 12.75 -1.71 -12.57
N TYR A 103 12.43 -2.61 -13.51
CA TYR A 103 12.41 -4.05 -13.26
C TYR A 103 13.43 -4.80 -14.09
N ASN A 104 14.11 -5.75 -13.45
CA ASN A 104 15.05 -6.65 -14.08
C ASN A 104 14.37 -7.99 -14.40
N TRP A 105 14.71 -8.52 -15.57
CA TRP A 105 14.20 -9.78 -16.11
C TRP A 105 15.34 -10.70 -16.46
N ILE A 106 15.19 -11.97 -16.15
CA ILE A 106 16.17 -13.01 -16.44
C ILE A 106 15.62 -13.92 -17.52
N VAL A 107 16.43 -14.24 -18.52
CA VAL A 107 16.14 -15.27 -19.52
C VAL A 107 16.15 -16.64 -18.85
N SER A 108 15.00 -17.31 -18.82
CA SER A 108 14.83 -18.59 -18.12
C SER A 108 14.77 -19.80 -19.04
N GLU A 109 14.23 -19.65 -20.23
CA GLU A 109 13.99 -20.77 -21.15
C GLU A 109 13.95 -20.26 -22.61
N ILE A 110 14.37 -21.12 -23.56
CA ILE A 110 14.24 -20.87 -24.99
C ILE A 110 12.86 -21.35 -25.42
N ILE A 111 12.06 -20.46 -26.01
CA ILE A 111 10.75 -20.80 -26.59
C ILE A 111 10.93 -21.16 -28.06
N ASP A 112 11.68 -20.35 -28.80
CA ASP A 112 11.97 -20.51 -30.23
C ASP A 112 13.38 -20.04 -30.53
N GLU A 113 14.27 -20.96 -30.87
CA GLU A 113 15.69 -20.68 -31.10
C GLU A 113 15.91 -20.00 -32.46
N GLU A 114 15.12 -20.32 -33.47
CA GLU A 114 15.25 -19.74 -34.81
C GLU A 114 14.85 -18.27 -34.85
N ASN A 115 13.82 -17.91 -34.06
CA ASN A 115 13.31 -16.55 -33.99
C ASN A 115 13.83 -15.78 -32.76
N HIS A 116 14.78 -16.35 -32.01
CA HIS A 116 15.36 -15.77 -30.78
C HIS A 116 14.31 -15.34 -29.76
N ILE A 117 13.33 -16.20 -29.51
CA ILE A 117 12.24 -15.97 -28.57
C ILE A 117 12.50 -16.75 -27.27
N TYR A 118 12.45 -16.03 -26.16
CA TYR A 118 12.77 -16.56 -24.84
C TYR A 118 11.68 -16.28 -23.83
N ARG A 119 11.56 -17.18 -22.85
CA ARG A 119 10.80 -16.93 -21.64
C ARG A 119 11.67 -16.15 -20.68
N MET A 120 11.08 -15.13 -20.08
CA MET A 120 11.75 -14.28 -19.11
C MET A 120 10.97 -14.24 -17.81
N ASN A 121 11.67 -14.26 -16.69
CA ASN A 121 11.10 -14.11 -15.36
C ASN A 121 11.58 -12.79 -14.77
N CYS A 122 10.65 -12.02 -14.19
CA CYS A 122 11.01 -10.83 -13.45
C CYS A 122 11.72 -11.21 -12.14
N GLU A 123 12.71 -10.43 -11.71
CA GLU A 123 13.37 -10.64 -10.41
C GLU A 123 12.55 -10.09 -9.23
N THR A 124 11.55 -9.25 -9.51
CA THR A 124 10.66 -8.65 -8.50
C THR A 124 9.32 -9.38 -8.50
N ALA A 125 8.90 -9.87 -7.33
CA ALA A 125 7.60 -10.49 -7.16
C ALA A 125 6.50 -9.41 -7.05
N GLY A 126 5.34 -9.69 -7.63
CA GLY A 126 4.19 -8.79 -7.63
C GLY A 126 3.50 -8.76 -9.00
N ASP A 127 2.45 -8.00 -9.09
CA ASP A 127 1.67 -7.79 -10.31
C ASP A 127 2.13 -6.57 -11.12
N GLU A 128 2.79 -5.61 -10.49
CA GLU A 128 3.28 -4.39 -11.14
C GLU A 128 4.13 -4.66 -12.39
N PRO A 129 5.10 -5.60 -12.39
CA PRO A 129 5.92 -5.88 -13.57
C PRO A 129 5.13 -6.35 -14.80
N ASN A 130 3.91 -6.88 -14.63
CA ASN A 130 3.08 -7.31 -15.77
C ASN A 130 2.58 -6.15 -16.65
N GLY A 131 2.59 -4.92 -16.13
CA GLY A 131 2.19 -3.72 -16.86
C GLY A 131 3.26 -3.16 -17.80
N TYR A 132 4.49 -3.68 -17.72
CA TYR A 132 5.63 -3.14 -18.49
C TYR A 132 5.87 -3.93 -19.77
N THR A 133 5.85 -3.23 -20.89
CA THR A 133 6.19 -3.76 -22.21
C THR A 133 7.06 -2.73 -22.92
N GLY A 134 8.10 -3.17 -23.61
CA GLY A 134 8.97 -2.26 -24.34
C GLY A 134 10.33 -2.87 -24.66
N ALA A 135 11.28 -2.02 -25.02
CA ALA A 135 12.64 -2.42 -25.34
C ALA A 135 13.36 -2.98 -24.12
N LEU A 136 13.98 -4.13 -24.29
CA LEU A 136 14.82 -4.79 -23.29
C LEU A 136 16.23 -4.22 -23.36
N ILE A 137 16.70 -3.63 -22.28
CA ILE A 137 18.04 -3.06 -22.16
C ILE A 137 18.95 -4.09 -21.48
N PRO A 138 20.03 -4.58 -22.10
CA PRO A 138 20.92 -5.53 -21.46
C PRO A 138 21.59 -4.91 -20.22
N VAL A 139 21.55 -5.63 -19.10
CA VAL A 139 22.23 -5.22 -17.85
C VAL A 139 23.73 -5.58 -17.93
N ASP A 140 24.04 -6.73 -18.54
CA ASP A 140 25.40 -7.17 -18.78
C ASP A 140 25.75 -7.08 -20.27
N TYR A 141 27.05 -6.99 -20.55
CA TYR A 141 27.50 -6.99 -21.94
C TYR A 141 27.18 -8.32 -22.64
N ILE A 142 26.40 -8.24 -23.72
CA ILE A 142 26.09 -9.36 -24.61
C ILE A 142 26.64 -9.04 -25.98
N LYS A 143 27.50 -9.93 -26.52
CA LYS A 143 28.12 -9.72 -27.82
C LYS A 143 27.07 -9.75 -28.94
N GLY A 144 26.88 -8.62 -29.61
CA GLY A 144 25.95 -8.50 -30.74
C GLY A 144 24.64 -7.75 -30.43
N LEU A 145 24.40 -7.40 -29.16
CA LEU A 145 23.35 -6.47 -28.68
C LEU A 145 23.92 -5.10 -28.37
#